data_8648616bb16e3898591f551ade179fbf
#
_entry.id   8648616bb16e3898591f551ade179fbf
#
_cell.length_a   1.000
_cell.length_b   1.000
_cell.length_c   1.000
_cell.angle_alpha   90.00
_cell.angle_beta   90.00
_cell.angle_gamma   90.00
#
_symmetry.space_group_name_H-M   'P 1'
#
loop_
_entity.id
_entity.type
_entity.pdbx_description
1 polymer ?
#
loop_
_entity_poly.entity_id
_entity_poly.type
_entity_poly.pdbx_seq_one_letter_code
_entity_poly.pdbx_strand_id
1 'polypeptide(L)'
;MSTTENKLPLAVAKNVAYRFMRMLEPYIIKGSVAGSTRREVEFVHDIEFVVVPKDEFSMGQCFPLGFPGLTINGTRLKKFFYPESGIHLELYITSESDYGRMLAIRTGSSAFSHIQLAVRWSRLGWTGTEDGLRRKSECIKKSTWKIKPEYKGSPTLPPAFHTEEDFFNFLSIPWVHPRERSWVSKHEEINYKV
;
A
#
# COMPACT_ATOMS: atom_id res chain seq x y z
N MET A 1 24.51 20.41 -0.51
CA MET A 1 24.85 19.20 -1.29
C MET A 1 23.53 18.61 -1.77
N SER A 2 23.25 18.65 -3.08
CA SER A 2 22.07 18.02 -3.67
C SER A 2 22.21 16.52 -3.48
N THR A 3 21.36 15.90 -2.67
CA THR A 3 21.21 14.44 -2.63
C THR A 3 20.67 14.05 -4.00
N THR A 4 21.53 13.55 -4.87
CA THR A 4 21.12 12.84 -6.08
C THR A 4 20.29 11.65 -5.60
N GLU A 5 18.95 11.80 -5.63
CA GLU A 5 18.05 10.68 -5.36
C GLU A 5 18.40 9.59 -6.38
N ASN A 6 18.87 8.45 -5.86
CA ASN A 6 19.19 7.30 -6.70
C ASN A 6 17.89 6.81 -7.36
N LYS A 7 17.93 6.71 -8.68
CA LYS A 7 16.84 6.17 -9.49
C LYS A 7 17.32 4.91 -10.18
N LEU A 8 16.49 3.88 -10.18
CA LEU A 8 16.78 2.64 -10.90
C LEU A 8 15.96 2.59 -12.20
N PRO A 9 16.56 2.14 -13.30
CA PRO A 9 15.81 1.74 -14.48
C PRO A 9 14.82 0.63 -14.12
N LEU A 10 13.63 0.64 -14.71
CA LEU A 10 12.55 -0.30 -14.40
C LEU A 10 12.99 -1.78 -14.47
N ALA A 11 13.80 -2.14 -15.46
CA ALA A 11 14.28 -3.53 -15.60
C ALA A 11 15.12 -3.97 -14.38
N VAL A 12 15.97 -3.08 -13.85
CA VAL A 12 16.77 -3.35 -12.66
C VAL A 12 15.86 -3.45 -11.43
N ALA A 13 14.92 -2.50 -11.28
CA ALA A 13 13.96 -2.51 -10.18
C ALA A 13 13.11 -3.79 -10.17
N LYS A 14 12.64 -4.25 -11.32
CA LYS A 14 11.91 -5.53 -11.45
C LYS A 14 12.75 -6.73 -11.00
N ASN A 15 14.04 -6.75 -11.32
CA ASN A 15 14.94 -7.82 -10.88
C ASN A 15 15.12 -7.82 -9.35
N VAL A 16 15.37 -6.64 -8.76
CA VAL A 16 15.46 -6.49 -7.30
C VAL A 16 14.16 -6.93 -6.64
N ALA A 17 13.02 -6.45 -7.17
CA ALA A 17 11.68 -6.81 -6.67
C ALA A 17 11.45 -8.32 -6.72
N TYR A 18 11.79 -8.97 -7.82
CA TYR A 18 11.66 -10.42 -7.96
C TYR A 18 12.46 -11.18 -6.90
N ARG A 19 13.75 -10.83 -6.71
CA ARG A 19 14.60 -11.47 -5.69
C ARG A 19 14.04 -11.29 -4.29
N PHE A 20 13.58 -10.09 -3.96
CA PHE A 20 13.00 -9.79 -2.67
C PHE A 20 11.69 -10.57 -2.43
N MET A 21 10.81 -10.65 -3.44
CA MET A 21 9.60 -11.46 -3.36
C MET A 21 9.88 -12.96 -3.16
N ARG A 22 10.89 -13.50 -3.84
CA ARG A 22 11.35 -14.90 -3.64
C ARG A 22 11.79 -15.16 -2.20
N MET A 23 12.46 -14.20 -1.57
CA MET A 23 12.86 -14.30 -0.16
C MET A 23 11.62 -14.30 0.77
N LEU A 24 10.57 -13.57 0.41
CA LEU A 24 9.35 -13.47 1.21
C LEU A 24 8.43 -14.69 1.08
N GLU A 25 8.44 -15.42 -0.04
CA GLU A 25 7.52 -16.54 -0.34
C GLU A 25 7.32 -17.53 0.82
N PRO A 26 8.36 -17.99 1.55
CA PRO A 26 8.16 -18.91 2.67
C PRO A 26 7.31 -18.35 3.83
N TYR A 27 7.20 -17.03 3.94
CA TYR A 27 6.64 -16.32 5.09
C TYR A 27 5.29 -15.64 4.81
N ILE A 28 4.82 -15.65 3.56
CA ILE A 28 3.60 -14.95 3.15
C ILE A 28 2.57 -15.90 2.56
N ILE A 29 1.28 -15.58 2.73
CA ILE A 29 0.16 -16.21 2.01
C ILE A 29 0.05 -15.60 0.61
N LYS A 30 0.21 -14.27 0.54
CA LYS A 30 -0.02 -13.48 -0.66
C LYS A 30 0.89 -12.26 -0.68
N GLY A 31 1.37 -11.89 -1.86
CA GLY A 31 2.17 -10.69 -2.01
C GLY A 31 2.20 -10.17 -3.44
N SER A 32 2.41 -8.87 -3.58
CA SER A 32 2.60 -8.22 -4.88
C SER A 32 3.58 -7.07 -4.78
N VAL A 33 4.29 -6.84 -5.85
CA VAL A 33 4.99 -5.57 -6.09
C VAL A 33 3.94 -4.49 -6.29
N ALA A 34 4.20 -3.29 -5.78
CA ALA A 34 3.32 -2.13 -5.87
C ALA A 34 4.06 -0.91 -6.44
N GLY A 35 3.56 0.28 -6.20
CA GLY A 35 4.23 1.54 -6.50
C GLY A 35 4.53 1.77 -7.97
N SER A 36 5.54 2.59 -8.19
CA SER A 36 6.02 2.96 -9.52
C SER A 36 6.52 1.76 -10.33
N THR A 37 7.09 0.76 -9.66
CA THR A 37 7.53 -0.49 -10.31
C THR A 37 6.36 -1.25 -10.93
N ARG A 38 5.23 -1.36 -10.24
CA ARG A 38 4.02 -2.01 -10.76
C ARG A 38 3.35 -1.18 -11.86
N ARG A 39 3.41 0.15 -11.76
CA ARG A 39 2.93 1.05 -12.81
C ARG A 39 3.83 1.08 -14.05
N GLU A 40 4.99 0.43 -13.99
CA GLU A 40 5.99 0.38 -15.05
C GLU A 40 6.55 1.75 -15.45
N VAL A 41 6.78 2.60 -14.46
CA VAL A 41 7.46 3.88 -14.66
C VAL A 41 8.92 3.62 -15.03
N GLU A 42 9.45 4.35 -16.02
CA GLU A 42 10.79 4.14 -16.60
C GLU A 42 11.92 4.16 -15.55
N PHE A 43 11.83 5.08 -14.60
CA PHE A 43 12.79 5.20 -13.47
C PHE A 43 12.02 5.20 -12.14
N VAL A 44 12.46 4.38 -11.20
CA VAL A 44 11.84 4.24 -9.88
C VAL A 44 12.78 4.71 -8.78
N HIS A 45 12.24 5.34 -7.73
CA HIS A 45 13.00 5.85 -6.57
C HIS A 45 13.03 4.86 -5.40
N ASP A 46 12.00 4.05 -5.29
CA ASP A 46 11.79 3.03 -4.27
C ASP A 46 11.04 1.85 -4.87
N ILE A 47 11.07 0.71 -4.19
CA ILE A 47 10.29 -0.46 -4.58
C ILE A 47 9.34 -0.80 -3.45
N GLU A 48 8.05 -0.73 -3.72
CA GLU A 48 7.00 -1.02 -2.76
C GLU A 48 6.46 -2.43 -2.91
N PHE A 49 6.13 -3.05 -1.79
CA PHE A 49 5.51 -4.38 -1.72
C PHE A 49 4.31 -4.33 -0.79
N VAL A 50 3.28 -5.10 -1.12
CA VAL A 50 2.14 -5.36 -0.24
C VAL A 50 2.05 -6.85 -0.01
N VAL A 51 2.04 -7.28 1.26
CA VAL A 51 2.03 -8.70 1.61
C VAL A 51 1.03 -9.01 2.72
N VAL A 52 0.56 -10.24 2.70
CA VAL A 52 -0.19 -10.88 3.80
C VAL A 52 0.73 -11.95 4.39
N PRO A 53 1.18 -11.84 5.64
CA PRO A 53 2.01 -12.86 6.28
C PRO A 53 1.20 -14.12 6.58
N LYS A 54 1.87 -15.27 6.70
CA LYS A 54 1.23 -16.53 7.09
C LYS A 54 0.66 -16.47 8.51
N ASP A 55 1.38 -15.82 9.39
CA ASP A 55 1.03 -15.58 10.78
C ASP A 55 1.75 -14.35 11.34
N GLU A 56 1.49 -14.01 12.59
CA GLU A 56 2.07 -12.82 13.24
C GLU A 56 3.60 -12.92 13.44
N PHE A 57 4.18 -14.12 13.47
CA PHE A 57 5.60 -14.35 13.69
C PHE A 57 6.39 -14.37 12.38
N SER A 58 5.74 -14.67 11.26
CA SER A 58 6.38 -14.87 9.96
C SER A 58 7.29 -13.70 9.55
N MET A 59 6.85 -12.46 9.78
CA MET A 59 7.67 -11.29 9.45
C MET A 59 8.85 -11.09 10.41
N GLY A 60 8.75 -11.54 11.65
CA GLY A 60 9.87 -11.56 12.59
C GLY A 60 10.91 -12.61 12.24
N GLN A 61 10.48 -13.76 11.75
CA GLN A 61 11.37 -14.82 11.26
C GLN A 61 12.09 -14.41 9.97
N CYS A 62 11.35 -13.80 9.04
CA CYS A 62 11.92 -13.29 7.79
C CYS A 62 12.94 -12.17 8.03
N PHE A 63 12.67 -11.29 9.00
CA PHE A 63 13.48 -10.11 9.32
C PHE A 63 13.86 -10.10 10.81
N PRO A 64 14.80 -10.95 11.22
CA PRO A 64 15.26 -10.99 12.60
C PRO A 64 15.89 -9.65 13.03
N LEU A 65 16.02 -9.45 14.31
CA LEU A 65 16.72 -8.27 14.85
C LEU A 65 18.14 -8.18 14.29
N GLY A 66 18.49 -7.01 13.78
CA GLY A 66 19.79 -6.79 13.12
C GLY A 66 19.82 -7.17 11.64
N PHE A 67 18.68 -7.45 11.02
CA PHE A 67 18.62 -7.69 9.57
C PHE A 67 19.26 -6.53 8.80
N PRO A 68 20.21 -6.82 7.88
CA PRO A 68 20.98 -5.78 7.19
C PRO A 68 20.09 -4.80 6.42
N GLY A 69 20.40 -3.51 6.55
CA GLY A 69 19.68 -2.45 5.83
C GLY A 69 18.30 -2.11 6.36
N LEU A 70 17.78 -2.81 7.37
CA LEU A 70 16.46 -2.54 7.96
C LEU A 70 16.48 -1.21 8.72
N THR A 71 15.78 -0.20 8.21
CA THR A 71 15.71 1.16 8.79
C THR A 71 14.42 1.41 9.58
N ILE A 72 13.32 0.73 9.22
CA ILE A 72 12.05 0.73 9.96
C ILE A 72 11.61 -0.73 10.14
N ASN A 73 11.32 -1.12 11.38
CA ASN A 73 10.86 -2.46 11.73
C ASN A 73 9.50 -2.41 12.47
N GLY A 74 8.49 -1.87 11.81
CA GLY A 74 7.13 -1.85 12.35
C GLY A 74 6.34 -3.11 12.00
N THR A 75 5.20 -3.29 12.67
CA THR A 75 4.27 -4.41 12.42
C THR A 75 3.53 -4.29 11.09
N ARG A 76 3.37 -3.08 10.56
CA ARG A 76 2.62 -2.79 9.32
C ARG A 76 3.49 -2.26 8.20
N LEU A 77 4.69 -1.80 8.52
CA LEU A 77 5.64 -1.25 7.56
C LEU A 77 7.05 -1.64 7.99
N LYS A 78 7.78 -2.23 7.06
CA LYS A 78 9.23 -2.35 7.17
C LYS A 78 9.87 -1.60 6.02
N LYS A 79 10.96 -0.89 6.31
CA LYS A 79 11.77 -0.20 5.29
C LYS A 79 13.20 -0.70 5.35
N PHE A 80 13.74 -0.87 4.17
CA PHE A 80 15.12 -1.34 3.98
C PHE A 80 15.86 -0.36 3.09
N PHE A 81 17.09 -0.11 3.39
CA PHE A 81 18.02 0.46 2.44
C PHE A 81 18.81 -0.69 1.79
N TYR A 82 18.77 -0.78 0.48
CA TYR A 82 19.47 -1.81 -0.28
C TYR A 82 20.78 -1.21 -0.85
N PRO A 83 21.96 -1.44 -0.18
CA PRO A 83 23.18 -0.73 -0.51
C PRO A 83 23.69 -0.97 -1.93
N GLU A 84 23.51 -2.19 -2.46
CA GLU A 84 23.96 -2.58 -3.80
C GLU A 84 23.33 -1.72 -4.91
N SER A 85 22.13 -1.25 -4.71
CA SER A 85 21.41 -0.42 -5.68
C SER A 85 21.20 1.03 -5.21
N GLY A 86 21.47 1.32 -3.93
CA GLY A 86 21.24 2.64 -3.34
C GLY A 86 19.77 3.03 -3.24
N ILE A 87 18.84 2.05 -3.23
CA ILE A 87 17.40 2.28 -3.25
C ILE A 87 16.74 1.81 -1.94
N HIS A 88 15.58 2.38 -1.64
CA HIS A 88 14.75 1.91 -0.54
C HIS A 88 13.74 0.86 -0.99
N LEU A 89 13.52 -0.16 -0.16
CA LEU A 89 12.45 -1.13 -0.29
C LEU A 89 11.44 -0.87 0.83
N GLU A 90 10.15 -0.81 0.51
CA GLU A 90 9.06 -0.59 1.45
C GLU A 90 8.11 -1.77 1.43
N LEU A 91 8.01 -2.48 2.56
CA LEU A 91 7.15 -3.64 2.72
C LEU A 91 5.93 -3.27 3.58
N TYR A 92 4.77 -3.17 2.95
CA TYR A 92 3.49 -2.93 3.60
C TYR A 92 2.82 -4.25 3.96
N ILE A 93 2.60 -4.46 5.25
CA ILE A 93 2.02 -5.67 5.82
C ILE A 93 0.54 -5.42 6.09
N THR A 94 -0.33 -6.30 5.60
CA THR A 94 -1.78 -6.17 5.71
C THR A 94 -2.44 -7.53 5.96
N SER A 95 -3.77 -7.53 6.20
CA SER A 95 -4.58 -8.75 6.29
C SER A 95 -5.13 -9.16 4.92
N GLU A 96 -5.58 -10.41 4.80
CA GLU A 96 -6.27 -10.87 3.58
C GLU A 96 -7.50 -10.05 3.25
N SER A 97 -8.28 -9.66 4.28
CA SER A 97 -9.51 -8.87 4.12
C SER A 97 -9.27 -7.41 3.72
N ASP A 98 -8.03 -6.90 3.80
CA ASP A 98 -7.68 -5.53 3.45
C ASP A 98 -6.63 -5.44 2.33
N TYR A 99 -6.25 -6.58 1.78
CA TYR A 99 -5.18 -6.69 0.79
C TYR A 99 -5.46 -5.87 -0.48
N GLY A 100 -6.65 -6.00 -1.04
CA GLY A 100 -7.02 -5.30 -2.27
C GLY A 100 -6.99 -3.79 -2.12
N ARG A 101 -7.49 -3.27 -0.99
CA ARG A 101 -7.41 -1.84 -0.69
C ARG A 101 -5.97 -1.37 -0.55
N MET A 102 -5.17 -2.09 0.23
CA MET A 102 -3.77 -1.72 0.43
C MET A 102 -3.00 -1.73 -0.89
N LEU A 103 -3.19 -2.78 -1.71
CA LEU A 103 -2.55 -2.88 -3.02
C LEU A 103 -2.98 -1.75 -3.96
N ALA A 104 -4.26 -1.39 -3.99
CA ALA A 104 -4.77 -0.28 -4.81
C ALA A 104 -4.14 1.06 -4.41
N ILE A 105 -4.09 1.37 -3.10
CA ILE A 105 -3.51 2.61 -2.57
C ILE A 105 -2.01 2.68 -2.87
N ARG A 106 -1.29 1.58 -2.65
CA ARG A 106 0.16 1.55 -2.82
C ARG A 106 0.58 1.44 -4.29
N THR A 107 -0.32 1.03 -5.18
CA THR A 107 -0.06 1.02 -6.63
C THR A 107 -0.29 2.37 -7.27
N GLY A 108 -1.29 3.14 -6.87
CA GLY A 108 -1.60 4.45 -7.45
C GLY A 108 -0.49 5.48 -7.20
N SER A 109 -0.38 6.46 -8.08
CA SER A 109 0.35 7.69 -7.75
C SER A 109 -0.31 8.38 -6.56
N SER A 110 0.41 9.30 -5.90
CA SER A 110 -0.17 10.06 -4.77
C SER A 110 -1.49 10.75 -5.17
N ALA A 111 -1.53 11.35 -6.37
CA ALA A 111 -2.74 12.00 -6.88
C ALA A 111 -3.87 10.99 -7.12
N PHE A 112 -3.61 9.86 -7.78
CA PHE A 112 -4.61 8.82 -8.02
C PHE A 112 -5.16 8.28 -6.70
N SER A 113 -4.29 7.88 -5.77
CA SER A 113 -4.69 7.30 -4.49
C SER A 113 -5.49 8.30 -3.65
N HIS A 114 -5.16 9.59 -3.70
CA HIS A 114 -5.92 10.61 -2.99
C HIS A 114 -7.26 10.91 -3.64
N ILE A 115 -7.27 11.24 -4.95
CA ILE A 115 -8.46 11.75 -5.64
C ILE A 115 -9.42 10.61 -5.99
N GLN A 116 -8.92 9.53 -6.59
CA GLN A 116 -9.80 8.45 -7.06
C GLN A 116 -10.20 7.47 -5.94
N LEU A 117 -9.37 7.29 -4.93
CA LEU A 117 -9.67 6.33 -3.86
C LEU A 117 -10.09 7.03 -2.56
N ALA A 118 -9.22 7.89 -1.98
CA ALA A 118 -9.47 8.44 -0.64
C ALA A 118 -10.66 9.40 -0.59
N VAL A 119 -10.81 10.26 -1.57
CA VAL A 119 -11.97 11.15 -1.65
C VAL A 119 -13.27 10.35 -1.76
N ARG A 120 -13.29 9.25 -2.54
CA ARG A 120 -14.49 8.42 -2.74
C ARG A 120 -14.91 7.69 -1.47
N TRP A 121 -14.02 6.94 -0.81
CA TRP A 121 -14.41 6.31 0.46
C TRP A 121 -14.83 7.34 1.51
N SER A 122 -14.23 8.54 1.45
CA SER A 122 -14.61 9.64 2.33
C SER A 122 -16.04 10.12 2.08
N ARG A 123 -16.49 10.19 0.83
CA ARG A 123 -17.89 10.48 0.44
C ARG A 123 -18.86 9.38 0.89
N LEU A 124 -18.41 8.13 0.89
CA LEU A 124 -19.17 6.98 1.40
C LEU A 124 -19.22 6.91 2.95
N GLY A 125 -18.69 7.92 3.65
CA GLY A 125 -18.71 7.99 5.11
C GLY A 125 -17.62 7.17 5.80
N TRP A 126 -16.56 6.78 5.07
CA TRP A 126 -15.43 6.06 5.61
C TRP A 126 -14.19 6.95 5.76
N THR A 127 -13.27 6.54 6.60
CA THR A 127 -11.96 7.18 6.75
C THR A 127 -10.87 6.14 6.95
N GLY A 128 -9.66 6.44 6.44
CA GLY A 128 -8.49 5.60 6.67
C GLY A 128 -7.94 5.83 8.07
N THR A 129 -7.78 4.76 8.82
CA THR A 129 -7.07 4.71 10.08
C THR A 129 -5.85 3.79 9.95
N GLU A 130 -5.05 3.70 10.99
CA GLU A 130 -3.97 2.72 11.03
C GLU A 130 -4.48 1.27 10.96
N ASP A 131 -5.75 1.00 11.37
CA ASP A 131 -6.39 -0.31 11.33
C ASP A 131 -7.23 -0.57 10.06
N GLY A 132 -7.04 0.21 9.00
CA GLY A 132 -7.81 0.14 7.77
C GLY A 132 -8.95 1.16 7.72
N LEU A 133 -9.98 0.90 6.88
CA LEU A 133 -11.14 1.77 6.80
C LEU A 133 -12.05 1.61 8.03
N ARG A 134 -12.56 2.75 8.51
CA ARG A 134 -13.54 2.80 9.61
C ARG A 134 -14.62 3.85 9.29
N ARG A 135 -15.82 3.71 9.86
CA ARG A 135 -16.86 4.73 9.74
C ARG A 135 -16.37 6.06 10.33
N LYS A 136 -16.55 7.15 9.61
CA LYS A 136 -16.17 8.49 10.10
C LYS A 136 -16.89 8.86 11.39
N SER A 137 -18.16 8.44 11.55
CA SER A 137 -18.94 8.67 12.77
C SER A 137 -18.32 8.04 14.01
N GLU A 138 -17.59 6.93 13.83
CA GLU A 138 -16.89 6.18 14.88
C GLU A 138 -15.46 6.67 15.13
N CYS A 139 -15.01 7.67 14.38
CA CYS A 139 -13.65 8.16 14.45
C CYS A 139 -13.59 9.63 14.89
N ILE A 140 -12.46 9.98 15.47
CA ILE A 140 -12.07 11.36 15.76
C ILE A 140 -10.82 11.73 14.96
N LYS A 141 -10.82 12.92 14.35
CA LYS A 141 -9.64 13.43 13.65
C LYS A 141 -8.76 14.19 14.63
N LYS A 142 -7.51 13.71 14.78
CA LYS A 142 -6.39 14.42 15.40
C LYS A 142 -5.38 14.74 14.31
N SER A 143 -4.09 14.49 14.51
CA SER A 143 -3.10 14.48 13.39
C SER A 143 -3.49 13.42 12.33
N THR A 144 -3.94 12.25 12.78
CA THR A 144 -4.51 11.19 11.97
C THR A 144 -5.91 10.83 12.46
N TRP A 145 -6.68 10.08 11.69
CA TRP A 145 -7.96 9.53 12.13
C TRP A 145 -7.73 8.37 13.09
N LYS A 146 -8.43 8.38 14.23
CA LYS A 146 -8.38 7.31 15.24
C LYS A 146 -9.79 6.91 15.64
N ILE A 147 -9.98 5.62 15.92
CA ILE A 147 -11.26 5.10 16.45
C ILE A 147 -11.49 5.71 17.84
N LYS A 148 -12.70 6.19 18.10
CA LYS A 148 -13.10 6.68 19.41
C LYS A 148 -13.09 5.53 20.43
N PRO A 149 -12.79 5.80 21.72
CA PRO A 149 -12.68 4.75 22.73
C PRO A 149 -13.90 3.82 22.82
N GLU A 150 -15.11 4.37 22.71
CA GLU A 150 -16.36 3.65 22.80
C GLU A 150 -16.60 2.64 21.66
N TYR A 151 -15.90 2.78 20.52
CA TYR A 151 -15.99 1.87 19.37
C TYR A 151 -14.81 0.91 19.22
N LYS A 152 -13.79 1.01 20.09
CA LYS A 152 -12.57 0.17 19.95
C LYS A 152 -12.84 -1.33 20.02
N GLY A 153 -13.82 -1.75 20.82
CA GLY A 153 -14.15 -3.17 21.02
C GLY A 153 -14.95 -3.78 19.87
N SER A 154 -15.73 -2.98 19.17
CA SER A 154 -16.63 -3.45 18.09
C SER A 154 -16.86 -2.36 17.04
N PRO A 155 -15.84 -1.96 16.28
CA PRO A 155 -16.01 -0.98 15.22
C PRO A 155 -16.77 -1.58 14.03
N THR A 156 -17.51 -0.74 13.31
CA THR A 156 -18.07 -1.14 12.03
C THR A 156 -16.94 -1.37 11.01
N LEU A 157 -16.86 -2.57 10.48
CA LEU A 157 -15.86 -2.94 9.48
C LEU A 157 -16.41 -2.74 8.06
N PRO A 158 -15.57 -2.37 7.09
CA PRO A 158 -15.94 -2.41 5.68
C PRO A 158 -16.10 -3.87 5.23
N PRO A 159 -16.66 -4.11 4.03
CA PRO A 159 -16.53 -5.40 3.37
C PRO A 159 -15.08 -5.85 3.25
N ALA A 160 -14.84 -7.14 3.12
CA ALA A 160 -13.50 -7.64 2.83
C ALA A 160 -13.09 -7.26 1.39
N PHE A 161 -11.84 -6.88 1.22
CA PHE A 161 -11.23 -6.53 -0.06
C PHE A 161 -10.08 -7.50 -0.35
N HIS A 162 -10.43 -8.72 -0.77
CA HIS A 162 -9.42 -9.76 -1.09
C HIS A 162 -8.66 -9.44 -2.38
N THR A 163 -9.30 -8.68 -3.28
CA THR A 163 -8.73 -8.21 -4.55
C THR A 163 -8.87 -6.70 -4.69
N GLU A 164 -8.13 -6.11 -5.64
CA GLU A 164 -8.33 -4.70 -5.96
C GLU A 164 -9.73 -4.46 -6.53
N GLU A 165 -10.24 -5.40 -7.31
CA GLU A 165 -11.59 -5.34 -7.91
C GLU A 165 -12.67 -5.22 -6.83
N ASP A 166 -12.56 -5.96 -5.70
CA ASP A 166 -13.49 -5.82 -4.57
C ASP A 166 -13.49 -4.39 -4.04
N PHE A 167 -12.29 -3.81 -3.92
CA PHE A 167 -12.16 -2.45 -3.42
C PHE A 167 -12.67 -1.40 -4.42
N PHE A 168 -12.39 -1.55 -5.71
CA PHE A 168 -12.89 -0.66 -6.75
C PHE A 168 -14.43 -0.74 -6.86
N ASN A 169 -15.02 -1.93 -6.78
CA ASN A 169 -16.46 -2.14 -6.74
C ASN A 169 -17.11 -1.45 -5.52
N PHE A 170 -16.50 -1.58 -4.35
CA PHE A 170 -16.94 -0.85 -3.15
C PHE A 170 -16.95 0.67 -3.34
N LEU A 171 -16.03 1.22 -4.12
CA LEU A 171 -15.98 2.63 -4.46
C LEU A 171 -16.90 3.01 -5.61
N SER A 172 -17.63 2.04 -6.20
CA SER A 172 -18.48 2.21 -7.39
C SER A 172 -17.72 2.80 -8.58
N ILE A 173 -16.52 2.32 -8.83
CA ILE A 173 -15.70 2.68 -9.99
C ILE A 173 -15.14 1.42 -10.65
N PRO A 174 -14.93 1.43 -11.98
CA PRO A 174 -14.27 0.34 -12.67
C PRO A 174 -12.81 0.19 -12.19
N TRP A 175 -12.34 -1.06 -12.23
CA TRP A 175 -10.92 -1.32 -11.99
C TRP A 175 -10.06 -0.63 -13.05
N VAL A 176 -9.02 0.05 -12.60
CA VAL A 176 -8.08 0.77 -13.46
C VAL A 176 -6.78 0.00 -13.53
N HIS A 177 -6.26 -0.21 -14.74
CA HIS A 177 -4.99 -0.90 -14.93
C HIS A 177 -3.84 -0.14 -14.23
N PRO A 178 -2.89 -0.81 -13.55
CA PRO A 178 -1.79 -0.14 -12.83
C PRO A 178 -1.05 0.94 -13.62
N ARG A 179 -0.75 0.72 -14.89
CA ARG A 179 -0.06 1.69 -15.77
C ARG A 179 -0.84 3.00 -15.95
N GLU A 180 -2.16 2.96 -15.84
CA GLU A 180 -3.04 4.10 -15.99
C GLU A 180 -3.21 4.91 -14.70
N ARG A 181 -2.66 4.43 -13.58
CA ARG A 181 -2.73 5.09 -12.27
C ARG A 181 -1.62 6.11 -12.02
N SER A 182 -0.89 6.50 -13.07
CA SER A 182 0.27 7.40 -12.94
C SER A 182 -0.11 8.86 -12.82
N TRP A 183 -1.27 9.27 -13.37
CA TRP A 183 -1.66 10.67 -13.42
C TRP A 183 -3.18 10.85 -13.30
N VAL A 184 -3.56 11.85 -12.52
CA VAL A 184 -4.92 12.41 -12.50
C VAL A 184 -4.74 13.92 -12.37
N SER A 185 -5.21 14.69 -13.35
CA SER A 185 -5.24 16.14 -13.18
C SER A 185 -6.13 16.50 -12.00
N LYS A 186 -5.81 17.59 -11.31
CA LYS A 186 -6.64 18.08 -10.19
C LYS A 186 -8.09 18.38 -10.61
N HIS A 187 -8.38 18.41 -11.90
CA HIS A 187 -9.68 18.76 -12.49
C HIS A 187 -10.42 17.59 -13.15
N GLU A 188 -9.78 16.45 -13.33
CA GLU A 188 -10.41 15.25 -13.88
C GLU A 188 -10.68 14.23 -12.77
N GLU A 189 -11.72 14.49 -11.97
CA GLU A 189 -12.48 13.37 -11.42
C GLU A 189 -12.98 12.60 -12.63
N ILE A 190 -12.55 11.33 -12.76
CA ILE A 190 -13.13 10.46 -13.78
C ILE A 190 -14.62 10.37 -13.44
N ASN A 191 -15.43 11.19 -14.09
CA ASN A 191 -16.89 11.13 -13.99
C ASN A 191 -17.34 9.89 -14.76
N TYR A 192 -17.24 8.74 -14.11
CA TYR A 192 -18.01 7.60 -14.58
C TYR A 192 -19.48 7.92 -14.29
N LYS A 193 -20.21 8.33 -15.33
CA LYS A 193 -21.66 8.33 -15.29
C LYS A 193 -22.12 6.90 -15.01
N VAL A 194 -22.79 6.72 -13.89
CA VAL A 194 -23.58 5.54 -13.56
C VAL A 194 -24.73 5.42 -14.57
#